data_19c859a37d3c447276cc2209071dbf53
#
_entry.id   19c859a37d3c447276cc2209071dbf53
#
_cell.length_a   1.000
_cell.length_b   1.000
_cell.length_c   1.000
_cell.angle_alpha   90.00
_cell.angle_beta   90.00
_cell.angle_gamma   90.00
#
_symmetry.space_group_name_H-M   'P 1'
#
loop_
_entity.id
_entity.type
_entity.pdbx_description
1 polymer ?
#
loop_
_entity_poly.entity_id
_entity_poly.type
_entity_poly.pdbx_seq_one_letter_code
_entity_poly.pdbx_strand_id
1 'polypeptide(L)'
;MISSTSLFAPVDPELRLLTDNLKRLISARHPILGAAAEHLFEAGGKRIRPAIVLLVSYATLLKEELTPRHQRLAEITEMIHTASLVHDDVVDEAALRRNVPTVNSLFDNRIAVLAGDFLFAQSSWYLANLENLEVVKLLSEVIRDFAEGEILQSINRFDTDLSLDAYLDKSYYKTASLIANSAKAAGVLSEVSSEMADSLYHYGRDLGLAFQIVDDILDFTTSTEILGKPAGSDLISGNITAPALYAMEEKPYLNTLIEREFSEVGDIEMALNLVKDSDGIWRSRELAAYHAKLAGKQLDCLKPSAAKASLLALTDYVLSRLY
;
A
#
# COMPACT_ATOMS: atom_id res chain seq x y z
N MET A 1 8.87 10.60 19.05
CA MET A 1 8.85 10.02 17.69
C MET A 1 9.55 8.67 17.74
N ILE A 2 8.81 7.57 17.47
CA ILE A 2 9.40 6.23 17.34
C ILE A 2 10.20 6.24 16.04
N SER A 3 11.54 6.05 16.11
CA SER A 3 12.34 5.98 14.88
C SER A 3 12.00 4.69 14.12
N SER A 4 11.92 4.76 12.79
CA SER A 4 11.69 3.59 11.95
C SER A 4 12.72 2.46 12.19
N THR A 5 13.92 2.81 12.64
CA THR A 5 14.98 1.85 12.98
C THR A 5 14.64 0.99 14.21
N SER A 6 13.86 1.50 15.19
CA SER A 6 13.42 0.69 16.34
C SER A 6 12.20 -0.19 16.01
N LEU A 7 11.38 0.24 15.05
CA LEU A 7 10.14 -0.42 14.66
C LEU A 7 10.38 -1.78 13.99
N PHE A 8 11.42 -1.89 13.16
CA PHE A 8 11.76 -3.11 12.42
C PHE A 8 12.96 -3.87 12.99
N ALA A 9 13.44 -3.49 14.20
CA ALA A 9 14.60 -4.13 14.82
C ALA A 9 14.57 -5.68 14.82
N PRO A 10 13.41 -6.36 15.06
CA PRO A 10 13.37 -7.82 15.03
C PRO A 10 13.63 -8.45 13.66
N VAL A 11 13.49 -7.69 12.56
CA VAL A 11 13.59 -8.16 11.17
C VAL A 11 14.64 -7.39 10.35
N ASP A 12 15.43 -6.55 11.01
CA ASP A 12 16.45 -5.72 10.34
C ASP A 12 17.48 -6.53 9.54
N PRO A 13 17.98 -7.69 10.04
CA PRO A 13 18.91 -8.52 9.27
C PRO A 13 18.35 -8.97 7.92
N GLU A 14 17.09 -9.42 7.89
CA GLU A 14 16.41 -9.90 6.68
C GLU A 14 16.12 -8.75 5.73
N LEU A 15 15.68 -7.59 6.25
CA LEU A 15 15.40 -6.41 5.44
C LEU A 15 16.65 -5.84 4.77
N ARG A 16 17.83 -5.93 5.42
CA ARG A 16 19.11 -5.51 4.81
C ARG A 16 19.47 -6.37 3.59
N LEU A 17 19.17 -7.65 3.63
CA LEU A 17 19.45 -8.58 2.55
C LEU A 17 18.39 -8.55 1.44
N LEU A 18 17.22 -7.97 1.71
CA LEU A 18 16.05 -8.03 0.82
C LEU A 18 16.36 -7.48 -0.58
N THR A 19 17.01 -6.32 -0.68
CA THR A 19 17.29 -5.68 -1.99
C THR A 19 18.23 -6.54 -2.83
N ASP A 20 19.30 -7.09 -2.24
CA ASP A 20 20.25 -7.95 -2.94
C ASP A 20 19.60 -9.27 -3.36
N ASN A 21 18.72 -9.81 -2.52
CA ASN A 21 17.94 -11.00 -2.84
C ASN A 21 17.00 -10.73 -4.01
N LEU A 22 16.24 -9.63 -3.98
CA LEU A 22 15.34 -9.24 -5.07
C LEU A 22 16.11 -9.09 -6.39
N LYS A 23 17.24 -8.39 -6.43
CA LYS A 23 18.06 -8.25 -7.64
C LYS A 23 18.50 -9.62 -8.21
N ARG A 24 18.82 -10.59 -7.34
CA ARG A 24 19.17 -11.96 -7.78
C ARG A 24 17.95 -12.71 -8.36
N LEU A 25 16.76 -12.48 -7.83
CA LEU A 25 15.53 -13.16 -8.25
C LEU A 25 14.98 -12.65 -9.58
N ILE A 26 15.28 -11.41 -9.95
CA ILE A 26 14.76 -10.75 -11.16
C ILE A 26 15.73 -10.79 -12.33
N SER A 27 16.78 -11.62 -12.29
CA SER A 27 17.73 -11.71 -13.41
C SER A 27 16.99 -12.10 -14.70
N ALA A 28 16.84 -11.14 -15.61
CA ALA A 28 16.20 -11.35 -16.90
C ALA A 28 17.23 -11.75 -17.96
N ARG A 29 16.81 -12.58 -18.94
CA ARG A 29 17.66 -12.95 -20.09
C ARG A 29 17.93 -11.76 -21.01
N HIS A 30 16.97 -10.84 -21.11
CA HIS A 30 17.09 -9.65 -21.94
C HIS A 30 17.65 -8.47 -21.15
N PRO A 31 18.79 -7.84 -21.57
CA PRO A 31 19.47 -6.80 -20.79
C PRO A 31 18.59 -5.60 -20.44
N ILE A 32 17.76 -5.12 -21.38
CA ILE A 32 16.87 -3.98 -21.14
C ILE A 32 15.86 -4.30 -20.05
N LEU A 33 15.25 -5.50 -20.08
CA LEU A 33 14.30 -5.92 -19.08
C LEU A 33 14.94 -6.06 -17.70
N GLY A 34 16.18 -6.59 -17.66
CA GLY A 34 16.98 -6.66 -16.44
C GLY A 34 17.25 -5.26 -15.87
N ALA A 35 17.74 -4.33 -16.71
CA ALA A 35 18.03 -2.96 -16.29
C ALA A 35 16.78 -2.22 -15.78
N ALA A 36 15.62 -2.36 -16.46
CA ALA A 36 14.37 -1.78 -16.02
C ALA A 36 13.92 -2.34 -14.66
N ALA A 37 14.00 -3.66 -14.48
CA ALA A 37 13.62 -4.31 -13.23
C ALA A 37 14.59 -3.97 -12.06
N GLU A 38 15.91 -3.86 -12.31
CA GLU A 38 16.89 -3.44 -11.31
C GLU A 38 16.66 -2.00 -10.84
N HIS A 39 16.40 -1.09 -11.78
CA HIS A 39 16.12 0.32 -11.49
C HIS A 39 15.02 0.51 -10.45
N LEU A 40 13.98 -0.33 -10.49
CA LEU A 40 12.84 -0.25 -9.57
C LEU A 40 13.20 -0.52 -8.11
N PHE A 41 14.16 -1.43 -7.86
CA PHE A 41 14.57 -1.75 -6.50
C PHE A 41 15.62 -0.79 -5.94
N GLU A 42 16.26 0.03 -6.80
CA GLU A 42 17.21 1.06 -6.40
C GLU A 42 16.55 2.32 -5.84
N ALA A 43 15.31 2.62 -6.26
CA ALA A 43 14.55 3.76 -5.76
C ALA A 43 14.27 3.74 -4.24
N GLY A 44 14.65 2.67 -3.55
CA GLY A 44 14.53 2.50 -2.11
C GLY A 44 13.08 2.41 -1.65
N GLY A 45 12.88 2.53 -0.33
CA GLY A 45 11.57 2.55 0.30
C GLY A 45 11.62 2.06 1.74
N LYS A 46 10.57 2.32 2.51
CA LYS A 46 10.49 1.91 3.93
C LYS A 46 10.33 0.40 4.13
N ARG A 47 10.10 -0.36 3.06
CA ARG A 47 9.95 -1.84 3.07
C ARG A 47 8.94 -2.35 4.12
N ILE A 48 7.85 -1.60 4.34
CA ILE A 48 6.83 -1.91 5.37
C ILE A 48 6.14 -3.24 5.07
N ARG A 49 5.78 -3.52 3.81
CA ARG A 49 5.07 -4.74 3.43
C ARG A 49 5.89 -6.01 3.70
N PRO A 50 7.11 -6.15 3.20
CA PRO A 50 7.95 -7.31 3.55
C PRO A 50 8.27 -7.36 5.05
N ALA A 51 8.42 -6.22 5.74
CA ALA A 51 8.61 -6.20 7.19
C ALA A 51 7.41 -6.79 7.95
N ILE A 52 6.17 -6.49 7.52
CA ILE A 52 4.95 -7.09 8.11
C ILE A 52 4.97 -8.61 7.93
N VAL A 53 5.28 -9.12 6.73
CA VAL A 53 5.39 -10.55 6.47
C VAL A 53 6.39 -11.21 7.42
N LEU A 54 7.58 -10.64 7.57
CA LEU A 54 8.64 -11.17 8.44
C LEU A 54 8.24 -11.09 9.91
N LEU A 55 7.66 -9.97 10.36
CA LEU A 55 7.19 -9.80 11.74
C LEU A 55 6.07 -10.78 12.09
N VAL A 56 5.09 -10.97 11.19
CA VAL A 56 4.03 -11.97 11.37
C VAL A 56 4.64 -13.36 11.45
N SER A 57 5.59 -13.69 10.58
CA SER A 57 6.27 -14.97 10.60
C SER A 57 6.97 -15.21 11.94
N TYR A 58 7.75 -14.24 12.45
CA TYR A 58 8.38 -14.36 13.77
C TYR A 58 7.38 -14.45 14.93
N ALA A 59 6.24 -13.76 14.84
CA ALA A 59 5.21 -13.78 15.87
C ALA A 59 4.40 -15.09 15.92
N THR A 60 4.39 -15.86 14.82
CA THR A 60 3.59 -17.09 14.65
C THR A 60 4.42 -18.37 14.73
N LEU A 61 5.73 -18.32 14.48
CA LEU A 61 6.60 -19.48 14.51
C LEU A 61 6.76 -20.02 15.94
N LEU A 62 6.62 -21.34 16.08
CA LEU A 62 6.90 -22.05 17.34
C LEU A 62 8.40 -22.16 17.65
N LYS A 63 9.23 -22.16 16.62
CA LYS A 63 10.70 -22.09 16.67
C LYS A 63 11.11 -20.74 16.17
N GLU A 64 11.99 -20.06 16.88
CA GLU A 64 12.42 -18.66 16.60
C GLU A 64 13.22 -18.48 15.31
N GLU A 65 13.18 -19.44 14.38
CA GLU A 65 13.93 -19.39 13.12
C GLU A 65 12.97 -19.28 11.91
N LEU A 66 13.17 -18.22 11.12
CA LEU A 66 12.48 -18.06 9.84
C LEU A 66 12.90 -19.16 8.87
N THR A 67 11.90 -19.73 8.20
CA THR A 67 12.17 -20.66 7.10
C THR A 67 12.47 -19.91 5.80
N PRO A 68 13.19 -20.52 4.84
CA PRO A 68 13.39 -19.95 3.51
C PRO A 68 12.07 -19.59 2.80
N ARG A 69 10.95 -20.26 3.12
CA ARG A 69 9.62 -19.99 2.55
C ARG A 69 9.08 -18.64 3.03
N HIS A 70 9.26 -18.28 4.30
CA HIS A 70 8.83 -16.99 4.86
C HIS A 70 9.65 -15.83 4.27
N GLN A 71 10.98 -16.00 4.15
CA GLN A 71 11.82 -15.01 3.49
C GLN A 71 11.40 -14.81 2.03
N ARG A 72 11.15 -15.92 1.31
CA ARG A 72 10.66 -15.89 -0.07
C ARG A 72 9.31 -15.19 -0.18
N LEU A 73 8.38 -15.41 0.76
CA LEU A 73 7.08 -14.72 0.78
C LEU A 73 7.26 -13.19 0.94
N ALA A 74 8.18 -12.73 1.79
CA ALA A 74 8.47 -11.30 1.93
C ALA A 74 9.02 -10.69 0.62
N GLU A 75 9.91 -11.41 -0.07
CA GLU A 75 10.46 -11.02 -1.37
C GLU A 75 9.37 -10.98 -2.45
N ILE A 76 8.49 -11.99 -2.51
CA ILE A 76 7.35 -12.04 -3.43
C ILE A 76 6.40 -10.86 -3.19
N THR A 77 6.08 -10.57 -1.93
CA THR A 77 5.21 -9.44 -1.55
C THR A 77 5.78 -8.12 -2.07
N GLU A 78 7.09 -7.91 -1.96
CA GLU A 78 7.73 -6.70 -2.48
C GLU A 78 7.81 -6.69 -4.01
N MET A 79 7.98 -7.85 -4.68
CA MET A 79 7.90 -7.94 -6.15
C MET A 79 6.52 -7.56 -6.67
N ILE A 80 5.45 -8.11 -6.07
CA ILE A 80 4.06 -7.80 -6.44
C ILE A 80 3.80 -6.30 -6.26
N HIS A 81 4.19 -5.73 -5.12
CA HIS A 81 4.05 -4.30 -4.88
C HIS A 81 4.83 -3.45 -5.89
N THR A 82 6.06 -3.83 -6.21
CA THR A 82 6.88 -3.09 -7.17
C THR A 82 6.28 -3.16 -8.57
N ALA A 83 5.75 -4.31 -8.98
CA ALA A 83 5.07 -4.49 -10.27
C ALA A 83 3.85 -3.57 -10.38
N SER A 84 3.00 -3.49 -9.32
CA SER A 84 1.84 -2.58 -9.33
C SER A 84 2.28 -1.11 -9.47
N LEU A 85 3.32 -0.67 -8.75
CA LEU A 85 3.83 0.68 -8.84
C LEU A 85 4.31 1.06 -10.25
N VAL A 86 4.89 0.11 -11.00
CA VAL A 86 5.31 0.35 -12.39
C VAL A 86 4.12 0.57 -13.31
N HIS A 87 3.09 -0.25 -13.16
CA HIS A 87 1.87 -0.09 -13.94
C HIS A 87 1.14 1.20 -13.57
N ASP A 88 1.05 1.53 -12.27
CA ASP A 88 0.49 2.79 -11.79
C ASP A 88 1.23 3.99 -12.40
N ASP A 89 2.59 3.97 -12.45
CA ASP A 89 3.38 5.05 -13.05
C ASP A 89 3.06 5.27 -14.54
N VAL A 90 2.71 4.20 -15.26
CA VAL A 90 2.28 4.31 -16.67
C VAL A 90 0.86 4.86 -16.77
N VAL A 91 -0.06 4.38 -15.93
CA VAL A 91 -1.47 4.82 -15.92
C VAL A 91 -1.59 6.29 -15.49
N ASP A 92 -0.80 6.70 -14.48
CA ASP A 92 -0.78 8.07 -13.95
C ASP A 92 0.12 9.02 -14.77
N GLU A 93 0.77 8.53 -15.85
CA GLU A 93 1.75 9.28 -16.67
C GLU A 93 2.86 9.92 -15.81
N ALA A 94 3.23 9.27 -14.71
CA ALA A 94 4.17 9.80 -13.74
C ALA A 94 5.60 9.86 -14.30
N ALA A 95 6.23 11.04 -14.23
CA ALA A 95 7.62 11.21 -14.67
C ALA A 95 8.63 10.84 -13.58
N LEU A 96 8.26 11.04 -12.31
CA LEU A 96 9.12 10.84 -11.14
C LEU A 96 8.39 10.04 -10.07
N ARG A 97 9.12 9.13 -9.41
CA ARG A 97 8.69 8.45 -8.18
C ARG A 97 9.79 8.58 -7.14
N ARG A 98 9.48 9.17 -5.98
CA ARG A 98 10.46 9.44 -4.91
C ARG A 98 11.70 10.20 -5.39
N ASN A 99 11.50 11.19 -6.25
CA ASN A 99 12.56 12.00 -6.89
C ASN A 99 13.51 11.21 -7.81
N VAL A 100 13.15 9.99 -8.21
CA VAL A 100 13.86 9.17 -9.19
C VAL A 100 12.99 9.07 -10.44
N PRO A 101 13.54 9.16 -11.68
CA PRO A 101 12.79 8.94 -12.90
C PRO A 101 12.09 7.58 -12.90
N THR A 102 10.85 7.54 -13.37
CA THR A 102 10.10 6.29 -13.53
C THR A 102 10.63 5.45 -14.70
N VAL A 103 10.28 4.16 -14.75
CA VAL A 103 10.70 3.29 -15.87
C VAL A 103 10.15 3.77 -17.21
N ASN A 104 8.88 4.22 -17.22
CA ASN A 104 8.27 4.79 -18.44
C ASN A 104 8.97 6.07 -18.91
N SER A 105 9.51 6.89 -18.00
CA SER A 105 10.30 8.09 -18.37
C SER A 105 11.68 7.75 -18.93
N LEU A 106 12.32 6.68 -18.42
CA LEU A 106 13.68 6.30 -18.81
C LEU A 106 13.73 5.44 -20.08
N PHE A 107 12.75 4.56 -20.25
CA PHE A 107 12.74 3.58 -21.34
C PHE A 107 11.59 3.82 -22.32
N ASP A 108 10.39 3.72 -21.95
CA ASP A 108 9.09 4.09 -22.53
C ASP A 108 7.96 3.29 -21.83
N ASN A 109 6.68 3.60 -22.14
CA ASN A 109 5.52 2.92 -21.58
C ASN A 109 5.52 1.42 -21.90
N ARG A 110 5.94 1.02 -23.09
CA ARG A 110 5.96 -0.39 -23.51
C ARG A 110 6.92 -1.20 -22.66
N ILE A 111 8.12 -0.69 -22.42
CA ILE A 111 9.12 -1.35 -21.57
C ILE A 111 8.65 -1.40 -20.12
N ALA A 112 8.03 -0.32 -19.62
CA ALA A 112 7.49 -0.29 -18.26
C ALA A 112 6.39 -1.35 -18.06
N VAL A 113 5.41 -1.45 -18.97
CA VAL A 113 4.36 -2.49 -18.91
C VAL A 113 4.99 -3.89 -18.90
N LEU A 114 5.93 -4.18 -19.81
CA LEU A 114 6.59 -5.48 -19.88
C LEU A 114 7.46 -5.78 -18.64
N ALA A 115 8.05 -4.77 -18.00
CA ALA A 115 8.79 -4.93 -16.75
C ALA A 115 7.85 -5.30 -15.59
N GLY A 116 6.70 -4.66 -15.48
CA GLY A 116 5.65 -5.02 -14.53
C GLY A 116 5.13 -6.44 -14.74
N ASP A 117 4.80 -6.82 -15.98
CA ASP A 117 4.38 -8.18 -16.35
C ASP A 117 5.44 -9.22 -15.98
N PHE A 118 6.72 -8.91 -16.24
CA PHE A 118 7.83 -9.77 -15.86
C PHE A 118 7.91 -9.98 -14.34
N LEU A 119 7.76 -8.93 -13.54
CA LEU A 119 7.76 -9.04 -12.08
C LEU A 119 6.56 -9.85 -11.56
N PHE A 120 5.36 -9.66 -12.11
CA PHE A 120 4.20 -10.48 -11.76
C PHE A 120 4.40 -11.94 -12.14
N ALA A 121 4.96 -12.23 -13.31
CA ALA A 121 5.28 -13.60 -13.74
C ALA A 121 6.33 -14.24 -12.82
N GLN A 122 7.40 -13.51 -12.46
CA GLN A 122 8.42 -14.00 -11.52
C GLN A 122 7.84 -14.25 -10.13
N SER A 123 7.00 -13.34 -9.62
CA SER A 123 6.32 -13.54 -8.34
C SER A 123 5.44 -14.79 -8.35
N SER A 124 4.69 -15.02 -9.43
CA SER A 124 3.83 -16.20 -9.60
C SER A 124 4.65 -17.50 -9.65
N TRP A 125 5.79 -17.48 -10.34
CA TRP A 125 6.70 -18.63 -10.39
C TRP A 125 7.27 -18.96 -8.99
N TYR A 126 7.70 -17.95 -8.24
CA TYR A 126 8.18 -18.16 -6.87
C TYR A 126 7.07 -18.56 -5.90
N LEU A 127 5.83 -18.05 -6.08
CA LEU A 127 4.66 -18.49 -5.31
C LEU A 127 4.40 -19.96 -5.51
N ALA A 128 4.43 -20.45 -6.74
CA ALA A 128 4.25 -21.87 -7.04
C ALA A 128 5.31 -22.75 -6.35
N ASN A 129 6.57 -22.27 -6.27
CA ASN A 129 7.66 -22.96 -5.60
C ASN A 129 7.58 -22.93 -4.05
N LEU A 130 6.64 -22.17 -3.46
CA LEU A 130 6.33 -22.30 -2.02
C LEU A 130 5.56 -23.59 -1.71
N GLU A 131 5.07 -24.31 -2.71
CA GLU A 131 4.34 -25.57 -2.55
C GLU A 131 3.17 -25.48 -1.56
N ASN A 132 2.47 -24.32 -1.56
CA ASN A 132 1.30 -24.08 -0.75
C ASN A 132 0.20 -23.40 -1.59
N LEU A 133 -0.81 -24.17 -1.97
CA LEU A 133 -1.87 -23.71 -2.87
C LEU A 133 -2.72 -22.58 -2.26
N GLU A 134 -2.89 -22.56 -0.94
CA GLU A 134 -3.64 -21.49 -0.26
C GLU A 134 -2.89 -20.16 -0.39
N VAL A 135 -1.59 -20.16 -0.15
CA VAL A 135 -0.74 -18.97 -0.34
C VAL A 135 -0.76 -18.49 -1.79
N VAL A 136 -0.72 -19.42 -2.77
CA VAL A 136 -0.84 -19.05 -4.19
C VAL A 136 -2.18 -18.37 -4.47
N LYS A 137 -3.30 -18.88 -3.94
CA LYS A 137 -4.62 -18.27 -4.11
C LYS A 137 -4.67 -16.87 -3.52
N LEU A 138 -4.20 -16.70 -2.27
CA LEU A 138 -4.18 -15.41 -1.56
C LEU A 138 -3.44 -14.33 -2.35
N LEU A 139 -2.23 -14.61 -2.82
CA LEU A 139 -1.43 -13.60 -3.53
C LEU A 139 -1.86 -13.40 -4.99
N SER A 140 -2.46 -14.42 -5.63
CA SER A 140 -3.07 -14.26 -6.96
C SER A 140 -4.33 -13.38 -6.90
N GLU A 141 -5.10 -13.48 -5.82
CA GLU A 141 -6.24 -12.59 -5.57
C GLU A 141 -5.82 -11.13 -5.50
N VAL A 142 -4.71 -10.81 -4.85
CA VAL A 142 -4.16 -9.46 -4.78
C VAL A 142 -3.90 -8.87 -6.16
N ILE A 143 -3.33 -9.66 -7.09
CA ILE A 143 -3.04 -9.17 -8.45
C ILE A 143 -4.35 -8.83 -9.18
N ARG A 144 -5.39 -9.63 -8.98
CA ARG A 144 -6.74 -9.34 -9.50
C ARG A 144 -7.31 -8.07 -8.87
N ASP A 145 -7.20 -7.93 -7.53
CA ASP A 145 -7.70 -6.79 -6.77
C ASP A 145 -7.07 -5.47 -7.26
N PHE A 146 -5.78 -5.46 -7.57
CA PHE A 146 -5.12 -4.27 -8.14
C PHE A 146 -5.77 -3.82 -9.45
N ALA A 147 -6.03 -4.75 -10.37
CA ALA A 147 -6.66 -4.42 -11.64
C ALA A 147 -8.11 -3.91 -11.45
N GLU A 148 -8.88 -4.55 -10.57
CA GLU A 148 -10.24 -4.12 -10.24
C GLU A 148 -10.22 -2.73 -9.56
N GLY A 149 -9.28 -2.49 -8.65
CA GLY A 149 -9.12 -1.21 -7.96
C GLY A 149 -8.78 -0.05 -8.92
N GLU A 150 -7.91 -0.27 -9.89
CA GLU A 150 -7.59 0.76 -10.91
C GLU A 150 -8.78 1.07 -11.82
N ILE A 151 -9.55 0.06 -12.23
CA ILE A 151 -10.78 0.28 -13.00
C ILE A 151 -11.81 1.05 -12.16
N LEU A 152 -12.04 0.66 -10.90
CA LEU A 152 -12.96 1.39 -10.01
C LEU A 152 -12.52 2.84 -9.80
N GLN A 153 -11.23 3.10 -9.62
CA GLN A 153 -10.72 4.47 -9.53
C GLN A 153 -10.99 5.27 -10.80
N SER A 154 -10.82 4.66 -11.97
CA SER A 154 -11.02 5.31 -13.25
C SER A 154 -12.50 5.66 -13.52
N ILE A 155 -13.44 4.76 -13.21
CA ILE A 155 -14.88 4.98 -13.46
C ILE A 155 -15.53 5.92 -12.44
N ASN A 156 -14.96 6.03 -11.23
CA ASN A 156 -15.47 6.86 -10.13
C ASN A 156 -14.80 8.24 -10.08
N ARG A 157 -14.12 8.66 -11.14
CA ARG A 157 -13.54 10.02 -11.19
C ARG A 157 -14.64 11.06 -11.23
N PHE A 158 -14.49 12.09 -10.39
CA PHE A 158 -15.45 13.19 -10.23
C PHE A 158 -16.87 12.76 -9.84
N ASP A 159 -17.04 11.54 -9.30
CA ASP A 159 -18.33 11.01 -8.88
C ASP A 159 -18.71 11.55 -7.49
N THR A 160 -19.59 12.54 -7.46
CA THR A 160 -20.09 13.16 -6.22
C THR A 160 -21.07 12.28 -5.43
N ASP A 161 -21.57 11.18 -6.01
CA ASP A 161 -22.42 10.19 -5.37
C ASP A 161 -21.61 9.03 -4.73
N LEU A 162 -20.27 9.08 -4.79
CA LEU A 162 -19.40 8.07 -4.24
C LEU A 162 -19.66 7.89 -2.72
N SER A 163 -20.01 6.67 -2.32
CA SER A 163 -20.20 6.35 -0.89
C SER A 163 -18.89 6.10 -0.16
N LEU A 164 -18.91 6.25 1.18
CA LEU A 164 -17.77 5.90 2.02
C LEU A 164 -17.38 4.42 1.87
N ASP A 165 -18.36 3.52 1.75
CA ASP A 165 -18.09 2.08 1.56
C ASP A 165 -17.36 1.83 0.23
N ALA A 166 -17.80 2.47 -0.87
CA ALA A 166 -17.13 2.36 -2.17
C ALA A 166 -15.70 2.93 -2.14
N TYR A 167 -15.46 4.01 -1.38
CA TYR A 167 -14.12 4.53 -1.13
C TYR A 167 -13.25 3.53 -0.35
N LEU A 168 -13.80 2.89 0.70
CA LEU A 168 -13.09 1.88 1.49
C LEU A 168 -12.79 0.63 0.66
N ASP A 169 -13.70 0.18 -0.20
CA ASP A 169 -13.48 -0.94 -1.12
C ASP A 169 -12.35 -0.64 -2.09
N LYS A 170 -12.34 0.54 -2.71
CA LYS A 170 -11.23 0.99 -3.57
C LYS A 170 -9.91 1.02 -2.81
N SER A 171 -9.89 1.57 -1.60
CA SER A 171 -8.70 1.65 -0.74
C SER A 171 -8.21 0.26 -0.32
N TYR A 172 -9.15 -0.69 -0.11
CA TYR A 172 -8.83 -2.08 0.12
C TYR A 172 -8.12 -2.68 -1.09
N TYR A 173 -8.70 -2.61 -2.29
CA TYR A 173 -8.13 -3.20 -3.49
C TYR A 173 -6.74 -2.63 -3.81
N LYS A 174 -6.58 -1.32 -3.76
CA LYS A 174 -5.33 -0.65 -4.14
C LYS A 174 -4.21 -0.82 -3.10
N THR A 175 -4.53 -0.89 -1.81
CA THR A 175 -3.52 -0.80 -0.75
C THR A 175 -3.60 -1.92 0.28
N ALA A 176 -4.79 -2.18 0.83
CA ALA A 176 -4.93 -3.06 1.98
C ALA A 176 -4.90 -4.55 1.60
N SER A 177 -5.35 -4.92 0.41
CA SER A 177 -5.42 -6.30 -0.06
C SER A 177 -4.06 -7.01 0.00
N LEU A 178 -2.99 -6.38 -0.50
CA LEU A 178 -1.66 -6.98 -0.44
C LEU A 178 -1.17 -7.18 0.99
N ILE A 179 -1.40 -6.23 1.89
CA ILE A 179 -0.98 -6.33 3.29
C ILE A 179 -1.77 -7.42 4.00
N ALA A 180 -3.09 -7.48 3.80
CA ALA A 180 -3.99 -8.46 4.38
C ALA A 180 -3.63 -9.89 3.96
N ASN A 181 -3.56 -10.11 2.65
CA ASN A 181 -3.30 -11.43 2.10
C ASN A 181 -1.87 -11.91 2.39
N SER A 182 -0.88 -11.01 2.40
CA SER A 182 0.50 -11.36 2.77
C SER A 182 0.65 -11.70 4.25
N ALA A 183 -0.05 -10.99 5.15
CA ALA A 183 -0.06 -11.31 6.58
C ALA A 183 -0.73 -12.66 6.85
N LYS A 184 -1.89 -12.94 6.20
CA LYS A 184 -2.54 -14.25 6.25
C LYS A 184 -1.63 -15.35 5.71
N ALA A 185 -1.01 -15.14 4.56
CA ALA A 185 -0.10 -16.09 3.92
C ALA A 185 1.10 -16.44 4.81
N ALA A 186 1.65 -15.47 5.55
CA ALA A 186 2.71 -15.74 6.52
C ALA A 186 2.23 -16.65 7.66
N GLY A 187 1.01 -16.43 8.18
CA GLY A 187 0.38 -17.30 9.17
C GLY A 187 0.13 -18.72 8.62
N VAL A 188 -0.37 -18.85 7.39
CA VAL A 188 -0.58 -20.12 6.72
C VAL A 188 0.74 -20.91 6.57
N LEU A 189 1.83 -20.24 6.18
CA LEU A 189 3.16 -20.87 6.12
C LEU A 189 3.71 -21.28 7.48
N SER A 190 3.28 -20.62 8.54
CA SER A 190 3.60 -20.97 9.94
C SER A 190 2.68 -22.06 10.50
N GLU A 191 1.74 -22.58 9.70
CA GLU A 191 0.77 -23.63 10.08
C GLU A 191 -0.08 -23.24 11.31
N VAL A 192 -0.46 -21.96 11.43
CA VAL A 192 -1.38 -21.51 12.49
C VAL A 192 -2.82 -21.98 12.20
N SER A 193 -3.71 -21.90 13.21
CA SER A 193 -5.12 -22.20 12.98
C SER A 193 -5.77 -21.24 11.99
N SER A 194 -6.86 -21.66 11.35
CA SER A 194 -7.63 -20.81 10.41
C SER A 194 -8.10 -19.52 11.08
N GLU A 195 -8.56 -19.57 12.33
CA GLU A 195 -9.00 -18.40 13.09
C GLU A 195 -7.86 -17.40 13.31
N MET A 196 -6.65 -17.90 13.59
CA MET A 196 -5.47 -17.02 13.73
C MET A 196 -5.06 -16.45 12.36
N ALA A 197 -5.08 -17.25 11.30
CA ALA A 197 -4.80 -16.78 9.94
C ALA A 197 -5.80 -15.69 9.50
N ASP A 198 -7.09 -15.84 9.84
CA ASP A 198 -8.11 -14.83 9.56
C ASP A 198 -7.91 -13.55 10.41
N SER A 199 -7.50 -13.68 11.67
CA SER A 199 -7.13 -12.52 12.49
C SER A 199 -5.95 -11.75 11.88
N LEU A 200 -4.93 -12.45 11.36
CA LEU A 200 -3.80 -11.82 10.68
C LEU A 200 -4.22 -11.12 9.37
N TYR A 201 -5.16 -11.71 8.63
CA TYR A 201 -5.78 -11.04 7.48
C TYR A 201 -6.45 -9.73 7.88
N HIS A 202 -7.30 -9.76 8.90
CA HIS A 202 -8.00 -8.58 9.38
C HIS A 202 -7.04 -7.51 9.95
N TYR A 203 -5.95 -7.93 10.62
CA TYR A 203 -4.88 -7.03 10.99
C TYR A 203 -4.32 -6.28 9.77
N GLY A 204 -3.94 -7.01 8.74
CA GLY A 204 -3.35 -6.44 7.53
C GLY A 204 -4.33 -5.54 6.77
N ARG A 205 -5.62 -5.94 6.70
CA ARG A 205 -6.70 -5.15 6.07
C ARG A 205 -6.88 -3.81 6.75
N ASP A 206 -7.07 -3.83 8.07
CA ASP A 206 -7.38 -2.61 8.80
C ASP A 206 -6.13 -1.70 8.94
N LEU A 207 -4.94 -2.27 9.05
CA LEU A 207 -3.69 -1.49 8.98
C LEU A 207 -3.52 -0.83 7.61
N GLY A 208 -3.81 -1.55 6.53
CA GLY A 208 -3.72 -1.04 5.16
C GLY A 208 -4.73 0.07 4.87
N LEU A 209 -5.97 -0.07 5.36
CA LEU A 209 -6.99 0.99 5.27
C LEU A 209 -6.57 2.24 6.06
N ALA A 210 -6.11 2.07 7.31
CA ALA A 210 -5.59 3.19 8.11
C ALA A 210 -4.44 3.90 7.39
N PHE A 211 -3.54 3.14 6.78
CA PHE A 211 -2.41 3.68 6.03
C PHE A 211 -2.87 4.53 4.83
N GLN A 212 -3.82 4.02 4.04
CA GLN A 212 -4.35 4.75 2.88
C GLN A 212 -5.08 6.02 3.31
N ILE A 213 -5.95 5.94 4.33
CA ILE A 213 -6.67 7.12 4.83
C ILE A 213 -5.69 8.20 5.33
N VAL A 214 -4.61 7.80 6.00
CA VAL A 214 -3.54 8.73 6.41
C VAL A 214 -2.84 9.36 5.21
N ASP A 215 -2.53 8.59 4.16
CA ASP A 215 -1.95 9.13 2.92
C ASP A 215 -2.88 10.16 2.26
N ASP A 216 -4.18 9.88 2.23
CA ASP A 216 -5.20 10.78 1.68
C ASP A 216 -5.34 12.08 2.51
N ILE A 217 -5.21 12.01 3.85
CA ILE A 217 -5.17 13.20 4.70
C ILE A 217 -3.91 14.03 4.42
N LEU A 218 -2.75 13.38 4.28
CA LEU A 218 -1.48 14.04 4.01
C LEU A 218 -1.47 14.76 2.67
N ASP A 219 -2.23 14.28 1.67
CA ASP A 219 -2.40 14.97 0.39
C ASP A 219 -2.99 16.38 0.56
N PHE A 220 -3.86 16.61 1.55
CA PHE A 220 -4.43 17.93 1.86
C PHE A 220 -3.62 18.77 2.86
N THR A 221 -2.85 18.12 3.74
CA THR A 221 -2.24 18.79 4.92
C THR A 221 -0.75 19.02 4.81
N THR A 222 -0.06 18.34 3.90
CA THR A 222 1.39 18.43 3.74
C THR A 222 1.74 19.43 2.65
N SER A 223 2.83 20.19 2.83
CA SER A 223 3.28 21.16 1.84
C SER A 223 3.79 20.47 0.56
N THR A 224 3.64 21.15 -0.57
CA THR A 224 4.11 20.69 -1.90
C THR A 224 5.61 20.32 -1.90
N GLU A 225 6.44 21.02 -1.10
CA GLU A 225 7.87 20.77 -1.01
C GLU A 225 8.18 19.39 -0.40
N ILE A 226 7.36 18.92 0.54
CA ILE A 226 7.52 17.63 1.21
C ILE A 226 6.89 16.50 0.38
N LEU A 227 5.71 16.74 -0.20
CA LEU A 227 4.98 15.77 -1.01
C LEU A 227 5.63 15.52 -2.39
N GLY A 228 6.31 16.52 -2.93
CA GLY A 228 6.80 16.49 -4.31
C GLY A 228 5.69 16.65 -5.38
N LYS A 229 4.44 16.92 -4.97
CA LYS A 229 3.26 17.14 -5.81
C LYS A 229 2.37 18.23 -5.18
N PRO A 230 1.51 18.92 -5.95
CA PRO A 230 0.58 19.90 -5.41
C PRO A 230 -0.33 19.29 -4.33
N ALA A 231 -0.66 20.08 -3.29
CA ALA A 231 -1.62 19.66 -2.27
C ALA A 231 -2.98 19.42 -2.93
N GLY A 232 -3.69 18.37 -2.48
CA GLY A 232 -4.99 17.98 -3.04
C GLY A 232 -4.92 17.40 -4.45
N SER A 233 -3.75 16.85 -4.84
CA SER A 233 -3.55 16.29 -6.17
C SER A 233 -4.54 15.18 -6.50
N ASP A 234 -4.97 14.39 -5.50
CA ASP A 234 -5.97 13.34 -5.69
C ASP A 234 -7.33 13.94 -6.07
N LEU A 235 -7.78 14.97 -5.34
CA LEU A 235 -9.04 15.67 -5.66
C LEU A 235 -8.97 16.33 -7.05
N ILE A 236 -7.87 17.00 -7.36
CA ILE A 236 -7.66 17.66 -8.67
C ILE A 236 -7.76 16.66 -9.83
N SER A 237 -7.25 15.45 -9.64
CA SER A 237 -7.35 14.38 -10.65
C SER A 237 -8.72 13.68 -10.70
N GLY A 238 -9.67 14.12 -9.86
CA GLY A 238 -11.00 13.54 -9.75
C GLY A 238 -11.09 12.34 -8.81
N ASN A 239 -10.00 11.99 -8.12
CA ASN A 239 -10.02 10.92 -7.14
C ASN A 239 -10.53 11.46 -5.79
N ILE A 240 -11.84 11.23 -5.51
CA ILE A 240 -12.47 11.68 -4.27
C ILE A 240 -12.04 10.75 -3.14
N THR A 241 -11.44 11.32 -2.09
CA THR A 241 -10.94 10.59 -0.92
C THR A 241 -11.68 11.00 0.35
N ALA A 242 -11.46 10.29 1.46
CA ALA A 242 -12.22 10.48 2.70
C ALA A 242 -12.33 11.95 3.15
N PRO A 243 -11.28 12.79 3.14
CA PRO A 243 -11.42 14.20 3.52
C PRO A 243 -12.43 14.97 2.64
N ALA A 244 -12.41 14.72 1.34
CA ALA A 244 -13.34 15.36 0.41
C ALA A 244 -14.76 14.82 0.54
N LEU A 245 -14.94 13.48 0.70
CA LEU A 245 -16.25 12.86 0.93
C LEU A 245 -16.96 13.47 2.15
N TYR A 246 -16.28 13.58 3.27
CA TYR A 246 -16.85 14.19 4.47
C TYR A 246 -17.07 15.70 4.31
N ALA A 247 -16.20 16.40 3.56
CA ALA A 247 -16.39 17.82 3.29
C ALA A 247 -17.60 18.08 2.40
N MET A 248 -17.91 17.22 1.43
CA MET A 248 -19.08 17.32 0.56
C MET A 248 -20.41 17.28 1.34
N GLU A 249 -20.48 16.47 2.41
CA GLU A 249 -21.66 16.41 3.29
C GLU A 249 -21.92 17.75 3.99
N GLU A 250 -20.86 18.49 4.37
CA GLU A 250 -20.93 19.76 5.12
C GLU A 250 -20.99 20.99 4.22
N LYS A 251 -20.30 20.91 3.08
CA LYS A 251 -20.10 22.01 2.11
C LYS A 251 -20.64 21.63 0.72
N PRO A 252 -21.97 21.65 0.49
CA PRO A 252 -22.56 21.15 -0.77
C PRO A 252 -22.04 21.85 -2.04
N TYR A 253 -21.50 23.07 -1.93
CA TYR A 253 -20.88 23.76 -3.07
C TYR A 253 -19.64 23.04 -3.61
N LEU A 254 -18.98 22.20 -2.79
CA LEU A 254 -17.87 21.38 -3.24
C LEU A 254 -18.30 20.40 -4.34
N ASN A 255 -19.53 19.85 -4.28
CA ASN A 255 -20.06 18.97 -5.31
C ASN A 255 -20.11 19.67 -6.68
N THR A 256 -20.58 20.93 -6.70
CA THR A 256 -20.63 21.73 -7.94
C THR A 256 -19.23 21.94 -8.56
N LEU A 257 -18.21 22.15 -7.73
CA LEU A 257 -16.84 22.31 -8.21
C LEU A 257 -16.28 21.00 -8.80
N ILE A 258 -16.60 19.86 -8.15
CA ILE A 258 -16.17 18.52 -8.60
C ILE A 258 -16.90 18.14 -9.90
N GLU A 259 -18.22 18.30 -9.97
CA GLU A 259 -19.05 17.95 -11.14
C GLU A 259 -18.62 18.71 -12.41
N ARG A 260 -18.10 19.92 -12.28
CA ARG A 260 -17.54 20.68 -13.39
C ARG A 260 -16.05 20.48 -13.60
N GLU A 261 -15.46 19.49 -12.92
CA GLU A 261 -14.05 19.09 -13.06
C GLU A 261 -13.06 20.26 -12.88
N PHE A 262 -13.40 21.19 -11.96
CA PHE A 262 -12.58 22.39 -11.68
C PHE A 262 -12.23 23.22 -12.92
N SER A 263 -13.17 23.36 -13.85
CA SER A 263 -12.94 23.99 -15.18
C SER A 263 -12.83 25.51 -15.12
N GLU A 264 -13.23 26.17 -14.02
CA GLU A 264 -13.17 27.62 -13.88
C GLU A 264 -11.94 28.07 -13.05
N VAL A 265 -11.48 29.28 -13.33
CA VAL A 265 -10.33 29.86 -12.59
C VAL A 265 -10.68 30.04 -11.11
N GLY A 266 -9.86 29.46 -10.25
CA GLY A 266 -10.04 29.51 -8.80
C GLY A 266 -10.79 28.34 -8.18
N ASP A 267 -11.36 27.43 -8.98
CA ASP A 267 -12.12 26.27 -8.47
C ASP A 267 -11.29 25.37 -7.57
N ILE A 268 -10.08 25.04 -7.99
CA ILE A 268 -9.16 24.19 -7.24
C ILE A 268 -8.85 24.82 -5.87
N GLU A 269 -8.50 26.10 -5.85
CA GLU A 269 -8.21 26.82 -4.60
C GLU A 269 -9.43 26.86 -3.68
N MET A 270 -10.61 27.13 -4.25
CA MET A 270 -11.87 27.12 -3.50
C MET A 270 -12.20 25.74 -2.94
N ALA A 271 -12.06 24.67 -3.73
CA ALA A 271 -12.30 23.30 -3.28
C ALA A 271 -11.38 22.93 -2.12
N LEU A 272 -10.08 23.21 -2.24
CA LEU A 272 -9.09 22.95 -1.17
C LEU A 272 -9.42 23.70 0.11
N ASN A 273 -9.88 24.98 0.00
CA ASN A 273 -10.30 25.76 1.16
C ASN A 273 -11.59 25.19 1.79
N LEU A 274 -12.58 24.78 1.00
CA LEU A 274 -13.79 24.12 1.50
C LEU A 274 -13.48 22.84 2.27
N VAL A 275 -12.56 22.00 1.79
CA VAL A 275 -12.12 20.80 2.52
C VAL A 275 -11.41 21.16 3.82
N LYS A 276 -10.52 22.16 3.81
CA LYS A 276 -9.79 22.61 5.00
C LYS A 276 -10.69 23.26 6.07
N ASP A 277 -11.72 23.98 5.62
CA ASP A 277 -12.70 24.70 6.48
C ASP A 277 -13.86 23.80 6.93
N SER A 278 -13.82 22.50 6.61
CA SER A 278 -14.80 21.50 7.05
C SER A 278 -14.21 20.58 8.13
N ASP A 279 -15.07 19.74 8.71
CA ASP A 279 -14.66 18.65 9.60
C ASP A 279 -14.10 17.44 8.83
N GLY A 280 -13.94 17.51 7.51
CA GLY A 280 -13.55 16.39 6.65
C GLY A 280 -12.20 15.75 7.03
N ILE A 281 -11.19 16.57 7.28
CA ILE A 281 -9.88 16.11 7.73
C ILE A 281 -9.95 15.47 9.12
N TRP A 282 -10.69 16.08 10.05
CA TRP A 282 -10.85 15.54 11.40
C TRP A 282 -11.60 14.20 11.39
N ARG A 283 -12.73 14.10 10.69
CA ARG A 283 -13.48 12.84 10.54
C ARG A 283 -12.64 11.73 9.89
N SER A 284 -11.80 12.07 8.91
CA SER A 284 -10.88 11.13 8.30
C SER A 284 -9.81 10.63 9.28
N ARG A 285 -9.31 11.50 10.19
CA ARG A 285 -8.40 11.08 11.28
C ARG A 285 -9.07 10.09 12.23
N GLU A 286 -10.32 10.32 12.60
CA GLU A 286 -11.08 9.40 13.44
C GLU A 286 -11.31 8.06 12.74
N LEU A 287 -11.57 8.05 11.42
CA LEU A 287 -11.69 6.84 10.61
C LEU A 287 -10.37 6.06 10.57
N ALA A 288 -9.25 6.73 10.34
CA ALA A 288 -7.93 6.11 10.36
C ALA A 288 -7.61 5.51 11.74
N ALA A 289 -7.90 6.25 12.82
CA ALA A 289 -7.71 5.77 14.20
C ALA A 289 -8.61 4.56 14.51
N TYR A 290 -9.84 4.54 14.02
CA TYR A 290 -10.76 3.41 14.15
C TYR A 290 -10.16 2.13 13.54
N HIS A 291 -9.68 2.19 12.27
CA HIS A 291 -9.06 1.06 11.61
C HIS A 291 -7.74 0.63 12.27
N ALA A 292 -6.88 1.57 12.67
CA ALA A 292 -5.65 1.26 13.41
C ALA A 292 -5.95 0.53 14.73
N LYS A 293 -7.01 0.93 15.45
CA LYS A 293 -7.46 0.25 16.68
C LYS A 293 -8.01 -1.15 16.40
N LEU A 294 -8.77 -1.32 15.31
CA LEU A 294 -9.25 -2.65 14.89
C LEU A 294 -8.07 -3.57 14.58
N ALA A 295 -7.10 -3.08 13.80
CA ALA A 295 -5.87 -3.83 13.50
C ALA A 295 -5.16 -4.28 14.78
N GLY A 296 -4.94 -3.39 15.74
CA GLY A 296 -4.29 -3.74 17.00
C GLY A 296 -4.98 -4.85 17.76
N LYS A 297 -6.32 -4.87 17.80
CA LYS A 297 -7.12 -5.92 18.45
C LYS A 297 -6.94 -7.31 17.82
N GLN A 298 -6.72 -7.38 16.51
CA GLN A 298 -6.53 -8.66 15.82
C GLN A 298 -5.25 -9.40 16.28
N LEU A 299 -4.29 -8.65 16.83
CA LEU A 299 -3.05 -9.24 17.35
C LEU A 299 -3.18 -9.88 18.73
N ASP A 300 -4.36 -9.81 19.38
CA ASP A 300 -4.59 -10.44 20.67
C ASP A 300 -4.43 -11.97 20.62
N CYS A 301 -4.62 -12.57 19.44
CA CYS A 301 -4.38 -14.00 19.20
C CYS A 301 -2.89 -14.42 19.28
N LEU A 302 -1.97 -13.47 19.18
CA LEU A 302 -0.52 -13.73 19.21
C LEU A 302 0.04 -13.73 20.64
N LYS A 303 1.03 -14.58 20.88
CA LYS A 303 1.80 -14.56 22.14
C LYS A 303 2.66 -13.30 22.25
N PRO A 304 2.95 -12.82 23.46
CA PRO A 304 3.89 -11.72 23.65
C PRO A 304 5.26 -12.02 23.06
N SER A 305 5.75 -11.13 22.19
CA SER A 305 7.07 -11.23 21.55
C SER A 305 7.52 -9.84 21.05
N ALA A 306 8.80 -9.69 20.73
CA ALA A 306 9.32 -8.47 20.10
C ALA A 306 8.64 -8.19 18.76
N ALA A 307 8.35 -9.24 17.97
CA ALA A 307 7.64 -9.13 16.70
C ALA A 307 6.19 -8.63 16.90
N LYS A 308 5.43 -9.19 17.85
CA LYS A 308 4.10 -8.68 18.21
C LYS A 308 4.15 -7.22 18.64
N ALA A 309 5.14 -6.83 19.45
CA ALA A 309 5.31 -5.45 19.90
C ALA A 309 5.55 -4.50 18.70
N SER A 310 6.37 -4.92 17.72
CA SER A 310 6.59 -4.16 16.48
C SER A 310 5.32 -4.07 15.62
N LEU A 311 4.54 -5.15 15.49
CA LEU A 311 3.26 -5.13 14.77
C LEU A 311 2.25 -4.16 15.42
N LEU A 312 2.18 -4.12 16.75
CA LEU A 312 1.36 -3.14 17.49
C LEU A 312 1.89 -1.72 17.28
N ALA A 313 3.21 -1.52 17.37
CA ALA A 313 3.81 -0.20 17.16
C ALA A 313 3.61 0.33 15.73
N LEU A 314 3.38 -0.54 14.72
CA LEU A 314 3.03 -0.13 13.36
C LEU A 314 1.68 0.58 13.31
N THR A 315 0.70 0.20 14.12
CA THR A 315 -0.61 0.88 14.16
C THR A 315 -0.47 2.32 14.66
N ASP A 316 0.37 2.54 15.67
CA ASP A 316 0.67 3.88 16.19
C ASP A 316 1.52 4.68 15.19
N TYR A 317 2.49 4.02 14.55
CA TYR A 317 3.34 4.65 13.54
C TYR A 317 2.54 5.21 12.36
N VAL A 318 1.54 4.47 11.86
CA VAL A 318 0.69 4.94 10.77
C VAL A 318 0.03 6.26 11.14
N LEU A 319 -0.56 6.36 12.33
CA LEU A 319 -1.22 7.57 12.82
C LEU A 319 -0.24 8.71 13.12
N SER A 320 0.98 8.40 13.59
CA SER A 320 2.00 9.41 13.93
C SER A 320 2.50 10.20 12.72
N ARG A 321 2.23 9.73 11.50
CA ARG A 321 2.56 10.45 10.25
C ARG A 321 1.73 11.71 10.04
N LEU A 322 0.65 11.89 10.81
CA LEU A 322 -0.22 13.07 10.78
C LEU A 322 0.29 14.24 11.64
N TYR A 323 1.45 14.06 12.35
CA TYR A 323 1.99 15.02 13.32
C TYR A 323 3.48 15.36 13.04
#